data_282c96c8e111fe6001861444a7c58ea4
#
_entry.id   282c96c8e111fe6001861444a7c58ea4
#
_cell.length_a   1.000
_cell.length_b   1.000
_cell.length_c   1.000
_cell.angle_alpha   90.00
_cell.angle_beta   90.00
_cell.angle_gamma   90.00
#
_symmetry.space_group_name_H-M   'P 1'
#
loop_
_entity.id
_entity.type
_entity.pdbx_description
1 polymer ?
#
loop_
_entity_poly.entity_id
_entity_poly.type
_entity_poly.pdbx_seq_one_letter_code
_entity_poly.pdbx_strand_id
1 'polypeptide(L)'
;MAITPFADSPRNGAWGDRPYAIIDWAGPASYTAVTNNTSNPLAPPTGGQAITPSAFGLVAGLEGIIPVGGSISGTYVVQAFQATAYNQGQPNPTWLLRWIVAATGAEYGGGTGTAGEIVRLIGFGPY
;
A
#
# COMPACT_ATOMS: atom_id res chain seq x y z
N MET A 1 4.76 -10.50 -7.04
CA MET A 1 3.78 -10.11 -6.00
C MET A 1 2.41 -10.60 -6.37
N ALA A 2 1.81 -11.39 -5.51
CA ALA A 2 0.47 -11.89 -5.76
C ALA A 2 -0.56 -10.92 -5.18
N ILE A 3 -1.57 -10.60 -5.97
CA ILE A 3 -2.73 -9.84 -5.52
C ILE A 3 -3.87 -10.83 -5.41
N THR A 4 -4.52 -10.84 -4.26
CA THR A 4 -5.66 -11.70 -4.03
C THR A 4 -6.91 -10.85 -3.94
N PRO A 5 -7.63 -10.63 -5.05
CA PRO A 5 -8.88 -9.90 -4.99
C PRO A 5 -9.95 -10.74 -4.30
N PHE A 6 -11.01 -10.10 -3.82
CA PHE A 6 -12.17 -10.81 -3.32
C PHE A 6 -12.82 -11.66 -4.40
N ALA A 7 -13.65 -12.62 -3.99
CA ALA A 7 -14.37 -13.48 -4.93
C ALA A 7 -15.23 -12.68 -5.90
N ASP A 8 -15.79 -11.56 -5.45
CA ASP A 8 -16.57 -10.63 -6.29
C ASP A 8 -15.69 -9.62 -6.99
N SER A 9 -14.53 -9.82 -6.97
CA SER A 9 -13.34 -9.11 -7.14
C SER A 9 -13.19 -8.21 -8.34
N PRO A 10 -12.60 -7.06 -8.09
CA PRO A 10 -12.46 -6.42 -6.79
C PRO A 10 -13.82 -5.91 -6.33
N ARG A 11 -14.01 -5.81 -5.02
CA ARG A 11 -15.20 -5.14 -4.50
C ARG A 11 -15.01 -3.65 -4.68
N ASN A 12 -15.67 -3.11 -5.65
CA ASN A 12 -15.54 -1.70 -5.98
C ASN A 12 -16.88 -0.99 -5.93
N GLY A 13 -16.79 0.32 -5.86
CA GLY A 13 -17.94 1.19 -5.78
C GLY A 13 -17.47 2.63 -5.92
N ALA A 14 -18.28 3.54 -5.43
CA ALA A 14 -17.92 4.96 -5.47
C ALA A 14 -18.41 5.64 -4.19
N TRP A 15 -17.59 6.58 -3.73
CA TRP A 15 -17.94 7.54 -2.68
C TRP A 15 -18.20 8.88 -3.36
N GLY A 16 -19.48 9.17 -3.65
CA GLY A 16 -19.81 10.29 -4.49
C GLY A 16 -19.25 10.07 -5.90
N ASP A 17 -18.26 10.88 -6.28
CA ASP A 17 -17.59 10.79 -7.57
C ASP A 17 -16.21 10.10 -7.50
N ARG A 18 -15.89 9.45 -6.37
CA ARG A 18 -14.59 8.80 -6.17
C ARG A 18 -14.73 7.29 -6.27
N PRO A 19 -14.17 6.65 -7.31
CA PRO A 19 -14.14 5.19 -7.36
C PRO A 19 -13.21 4.64 -6.28
N TYR A 20 -13.59 3.49 -5.73
CA TYR A 20 -12.76 2.77 -4.79
C TYR A 20 -12.80 1.28 -5.08
N ALA A 21 -11.80 0.57 -4.59
CA ALA A 21 -11.76 -0.88 -4.63
C ALA A 21 -11.18 -1.44 -3.33
N ILE A 22 -11.67 -2.59 -2.94
CA ILE A 22 -11.18 -3.34 -1.78
C ILE A 22 -10.45 -4.57 -2.31
N ILE A 23 -9.20 -4.75 -1.90
CA ILE A 23 -8.38 -5.88 -2.32
C ILE A 23 -7.74 -6.55 -1.12
N ASP A 24 -7.36 -7.81 -1.26
CA ASP A 24 -6.45 -8.50 -0.38
C ASP A 24 -5.07 -8.50 -1.04
N TRP A 25 -4.09 -7.96 -0.33
CA TRP A 25 -2.76 -7.72 -0.87
C TRP A 25 -1.75 -8.59 -0.14
N ALA A 26 -0.96 -9.33 -0.90
CA ALA A 26 0.05 -10.21 -0.35
C ALA A 26 1.32 -9.44 0.04
N GLY A 27 1.92 -9.83 1.15
CA GLY A 27 3.22 -9.34 1.56
C GLY A 27 4.32 -9.75 0.57
N PRO A 28 5.40 -8.99 0.51
CA PRO A 28 6.51 -9.31 -0.39
C PRO A 28 7.24 -10.56 0.07
N ALA A 29 7.78 -11.31 -0.89
CA ALA A 29 8.62 -12.46 -0.59
C ALA A 29 9.87 -12.04 0.20
N SER A 30 10.36 -10.84 -0.04
CA SER A 30 11.46 -10.24 0.71
C SER A 30 11.17 -8.76 0.90
N TYR A 31 11.17 -8.31 2.14
CA TYR A 31 10.90 -6.92 2.49
C TYR A 31 12.21 -6.18 2.75
N THR A 32 12.32 -4.97 2.23
CA THR A 32 13.38 -4.03 2.54
C THR A 32 12.78 -2.84 3.27
N ALA A 33 13.34 -2.46 4.40
CA ALA A 33 12.85 -1.34 5.19
C ALA A 33 12.93 -0.04 4.39
N VAL A 34 12.01 0.86 4.67
CA VAL A 34 11.94 2.16 4.00
C VAL A 34 13.12 3.03 4.43
N THR A 35 13.76 3.67 3.46
CA THR A 35 14.82 4.63 3.71
C THR A 35 14.42 5.98 3.13
N ASN A 36 14.34 6.97 3.99
CA ASN A 36 14.02 8.33 3.57
C ASN A 36 15.26 9.01 3.00
N ASN A 37 15.03 9.91 2.03
CA ASN A 37 16.10 10.75 1.51
C ASN A 37 16.31 11.93 2.46
N THR A 38 17.43 11.92 3.19
CA THR A 38 17.74 12.98 4.17
C THR A 38 18.30 14.23 3.51
N SER A 39 18.85 14.11 2.30
CA SER A 39 19.40 15.26 1.55
C SER A 39 18.31 16.06 0.84
N ASN A 40 17.24 15.41 0.44
CA ASN A 40 16.10 16.06 -0.20
C ASN A 40 14.81 15.42 0.32
N PRO A 41 14.18 16.01 1.34
CA PRO A 41 12.99 15.41 1.96
C PRO A 41 11.78 15.33 1.02
N LEU A 42 11.79 16.03 -0.12
CA LEU A 42 10.74 15.93 -1.13
C LEU A 42 11.00 14.82 -2.15
N ALA A 43 12.17 14.20 -2.12
CA ALA A 43 12.46 13.07 -3.00
C ALA A 43 11.77 11.80 -2.50
N PRO A 44 11.42 10.87 -3.40
CA PRO A 44 10.79 9.62 -2.99
C PRO A 44 11.71 8.81 -2.09
N PRO A 45 11.17 8.16 -1.04
CA PRO A 45 11.94 7.19 -0.28
C PRO A 45 12.19 5.93 -1.10
N THR A 46 13.12 5.11 -0.65
CA THR A 46 13.40 3.78 -1.22
C THR A 46 12.98 2.69 -0.24
N GLY A 47 12.89 1.46 -0.72
CA GLY A 47 12.43 0.34 0.10
C GLY A 47 10.92 0.29 0.18
N GLY A 48 10.42 -0.43 1.16
CA GLY A 48 8.98 -0.68 1.27
C GLY A 48 8.47 -1.61 0.19
N GLN A 49 7.17 -1.69 0.06
CA GLN A 49 6.51 -2.49 -0.97
C GLN A 49 5.70 -1.57 -1.87
N ALA A 50 6.08 -1.50 -3.14
CA ALA A 50 5.38 -0.65 -4.10
C ALA A 50 4.00 -1.20 -4.43
N ILE A 51 3.03 -0.29 -4.57
CA ILE A 51 1.68 -0.61 -5.02
C ILE A 51 1.20 0.50 -5.94
N THR A 52 0.56 0.11 -7.04
CA THR A 52 0.14 1.05 -8.08
C THR A 52 -1.38 1.04 -8.25
N PRO A 53 -1.96 2.05 -8.92
CA PRO A 53 -3.40 2.10 -9.13
C PRO A 53 -3.96 0.84 -9.79
N SER A 54 -3.21 0.20 -10.67
CA SER A 54 -3.65 -1.01 -11.36
C SER A 54 -3.96 -2.16 -10.41
N ALA A 55 -3.33 -2.20 -9.24
CA ALA A 55 -3.64 -3.21 -8.22
C ALA A 55 -5.11 -3.11 -7.76
N PHE A 56 -5.69 -1.93 -7.82
CA PHE A 56 -7.07 -1.67 -7.43
C PHE A 56 -8.01 -1.60 -8.64
N GLY A 57 -7.49 -1.78 -9.85
CA GLY A 57 -8.28 -1.58 -11.06
C GLY A 57 -8.58 -0.12 -11.38
N LEU A 58 -7.86 0.81 -10.76
CA LEU A 58 -8.00 2.24 -11.00
C LEU A 58 -7.03 2.66 -12.10
N VAL A 59 -7.44 3.60 -12.94
CA VAL A 59 -6.63 4.01 -14.11
C VAL A 59 -6.08 5.41 -13.99
N ALA A 60 -6.69 6.28 -13.20
CA ALA A 60 -6.33 7.70 -13.15
C ALA A 60 -5.35 8.02 -12.01
N GLY A 61 -4.97 7.06 -11.19
CA GLY A 61 -4.07 7.24 -10.06
C GLY A 61 -4.73 6.89 -8.74
N LEU A 62 -3.95 7.00 -7.68
CA LEU A 62 -4.42 6.78 -6.31
C LEU A 62 -4.35 8.09 -5.54
N GLU A 63 -5.46 8.45 -4.91
CA GLU A 63 -5.50 9.57 -3.98
C GLU A 63 -5.24 9.11 -2.55
N GLY A 64 -5.51 7.86 -2.26
CA GLY A 64 -5.24 7.30 -0.95
C GLY A 64 -5.40 5.80 -0.89
N ILE A 65 -4.82 5.23 0.15
CA ILE A 65 -4.96 3.81 0.49
C ILE A 65 -5.27 3.73 1.97
N ILE A 66 -6.32 3.01 2.32
CA ILE A 66 -6.72 2.81 3.71
C ILE A 66 -6.52 1.33 4.04
N PRO A 67 -5.56 0.99 4.91
CA PRO A 67 -5.44 -0.38 5.42
C PRO A 67 -6.63 -0.72 6.33
N VAL A 68 -7.14 -1.93 6.21
CA VAL A 68 -8.28 -2.40 7.00
C VAL A 68 -7.79 -3.52 7.92
N GLY A 69 -7.51 -3.17 9.17
CA GLY A 69 -6.98 -4.13 10.14
C GLY A 69 -5.53 -4.52 9.89
N GLY A 70 -5.12 -5.60 10.51
CA GLY A 70 -3.76 -6.11 10.38
C GLY A 70 -3.65 -7.23 9.34
N SER A 71 -2.47 -7.83 9.27
CA SER A 71 -2.21 -8.98 8.42
C SER A 71 -2.95 -10.21 8.93
N ILE A 72 -3.05 -11.23 8.09
CA ILE A 72 -3.83 -12.43 8.37
C ILE A 72 -3.36 -13.16 9.65
N SER A 73 -2.07 -13.13 9.95
CA SER A 73 -1.53 -13.71 11.18
C SER A 73 -1.68 -12.80 12.40
N GLY A 74 -1.99 -11.53 12.18
CA GLY A 74 -1.99 -10.50 13.24
C GLY A 74 -0.60 -9.98 13.59
N THR A 75 0.45 -10.47 12.96
CA THR A 75 1.82 -10.08 13.29
C THR A 75 2.18 -8.69 12.78
N TYR A 76 1.60 -8.27 11.65
CA TYR A 76 1.94 -7.01 11.00
C TYR A 76 0.73 -6.14 10.79
N VAL A 77 0.98 -4.84 10.72
CA VAL A 77 0.09 -3.84 10.14
C VAL A 77 0.84 -3.11 9.05
N VAL A 78 0.14 -2.47 8.13
CA VAL A 78 0.78 -1.70 7.07
C VAL A 78 0.40 -0.24 7.16
N GLN A 79 1.31 0.62 6.72
CA GLN A 79 1.09 2.05 6.55
C GLN A 79 1.33 2.38 5.09
N ALA A 80 0.41 3.10 4.46
CA ALA A 80 0.56 3.51 3.07
C ALA A 80 1.01 4.97 3.01
N PHE A 81 1.93 5.27 2.08
CA PHE A 81 2.37 6.64 1.85
C PHE A 81 2.81 6.81 0.39
N GLN A 82 2.90 8.07 -0.03
CA GLN A 82 3.21 8.42 -1.40
C GLN A 82 4.67 8.12 -1.71
N ALA A 83 4.91 7.46 -2.84
CA ALA A 83 6.25 7.02 -3.25
C ALA A 83 6.90 7.96 -4.26
N THR A 84 6.10 8.75 -4.96
CA THR A 84 6.64 9.72 -5.93
C THR A 84 6.96 11.04 -5.24
N ALA A 85 7.80 11.85 -5.88
CA ALA A 85 8.05 13.21 -5.42
C ALA A 85 6.73 13.96 -5.28
N TYR A 86 6.67 14.84 -4.29
CA TYR A 86 5.46 15.60 -4.01
C TYR A 86 5.00 16.37 -5.25
N ASN A 87 3.75 16.20 -5.59
CA ASN A 87 3.14 16.84 -6.74
C ASN A 87 1.74 17.31 -6.34
N GLN A 88 1.69 18.51 -5.79
CA GLN A 88 0.50 19.05 -5.15
C GLN A 88 -0.74 18.98 -6.05
N GLY A 89 -1.81 18.41 -5.51
CA GLY A 89 -3.09 18.35 -6.19
C GLY A 89 -3.18 17.27 -7.26
N GLN A 90 -2.13 16.45 -7.42
CA GLN A 90 -2.12 15.39 -8.41
C GLN A 90 -2.18 14.02 -7.74
N PRO A 91 -2.94 13.07 -8.29
CA PRO A 91 -2.91 11.69 -7.81
C PRO A 91 -1.53 11.08 -8.06
N ASN A 92 -1.07 10.27 -7.12
CA ASN A 92 0.22 9.64 -7.26
C ASN A 92 0.10 8.31 -8.01
N PRO A 93 1.00 8.05 -8.97
CA PRO A 93 0.99 6.80 -9.73
C PRO A 93 1.55 5.62 -8.94
N THR A 94 2.30 5.87 -7.87
CA THR A 94 2.92 4.81 -7.08
C THR A 94 2.84 5.17 -5.61
N TRP A 95 2.49 4.18 -4.80
CA TRP A 95 2.49 4.27 -3.34
C TRP A 95 3.40 3.21 -2.77
N LEU A 96 3.87 3.41 -1.56
CA LEU A 96 4.63 2.41 -0.81
C LEU A 96 3.85 1.96 0.40
N LEU A 97 3.97 0.68 0.71
CA LEU A 97 3.49 0.12 1.96
C LEU A 97 4.68 -0.13 2.87
N ARG A 98 4.60 0.40 4.08
CA ARG A 98 5.54 0.09 5.16
C ARG A 98 4.92 -1.00 6.02
N TRP A 99 5.64 -2.09 6.19
CA TRP A 99 5.21 -3.19 7.04
C TRP A 99 5.75 -2.98 8.44
N ILE A 100 4.87 -3.00 9.42
CA ILE A 100 5.14 -2.65 10.81
C ILE A 100 4.81 -3.85 11.66
N VAL A 101 5.70 -4.19 12.61
CA VAL A 101 5.43 -5.24 13.58
C VAL A 101 4.41 -4.73 14.59
N ALA A 102 3.23 -5.35 14.62
CA ALA A 102 2.11 -4.85 15.41
C ALA A 102 2.43 -4.82 16.92
N ALA A 103 3.16 -5.81 17.41
CA ALA A 103 3.47 -5.91 18.83
C ALA A 103 4.38 -4.78 19.34
N THR A 104 5.25 -4.24 18.49
CA THR A 104 6.25 -3.24 18.89
C THR A 104 5.98 -1.86 18.31
N GLY A 105 5.18 -1.78 17.26
CA GLY A 105 4.96 -0.53 16.52
C GLY A 105 6.14 -0.09 15.67
N ALA A 106 7.20 -0.90 15.60
CA ALA A 106 8.39 -0.59 14.81
C ALA A 106 8.28 -1.20 13.42
N GLU A 107 8.87 -0.54 12.44
CA GLU A 107 8.95 -1.08 11.07
C GLU A 107 9.68 -2.43 11.09
N TYR A 108 9.16 -3.39 10.30
CA TYR A 108 9.85 -4.65 10.09
C TYR A 108 11.20 -4.40 9.45
N GLY A 109 12.26 -4.92 10.06
CA GLY A 109 13.64 -4.62 9.66
C GLY A 109 14.05 -5.21 8.32
N GLY A 110 13.25 -6.11 7.76
CA GLY A 110 13.51 -6.72 6.47
C GLY A 110 13.65 -8.23 6.55
N GLY A 111 13.57 -8.88 5.41
CA GLY A 111 13.67 -10.31 5.26
C GLY A 111 12.39 -10.93 4.72
N THR A 112 12.20 -12.22 4.99
CA THR A 112 11.14 -13.03 4.40
C THR A 112 9.91 -13.18 5.29
N GLY A 113 9.87 -12.53 6.46
CA GLY A 113 8.80 -12.72 7.43
C GLY A 113 7.43 -12.27 6.94
N THR A 114 7.36 -11.37 5.97
CA THR A 114 6.10 -10.92 5.38
C THR A 114 5.58 -11.81 4.26
N ALA A 115 6.39 -12.78 3.82
CA ALA A 115 5.95 -13.72 2.79
C ALA A 115 4.77 -14.55 3.30
N GLY A 116 3.73 -14.64 2.49
CA GLY A 116 2.52 -15.36 2.86
C GLY A 116 1.55 -14.57 3.73
N GLU A 117 1.91 -13.39 4.20
CA GLU A 117 0.99 -12.48 4.88
C GLU A 117 0.06 -11.82 3.88
N ILE A 118 -1.14 -11.52 4.32
CA ILE A 118 -2.15 -10.85 3.50
C ILE A 118 -2.76 -9.73 4.32
N VAL A 119 -2.88 -8.56 3.72
CA VAL A 119 -3.55 -7.40 4.31
C VAL A 119 -4.69 -6.96 3.40
N ARG A 120 -5.70 -6.38 3.99
CA ARG A 120 -6.83 -5.83 3.24
C ARG A 120 -6.67 -4.34 3.09
N LEU A 121 -6.83 -3.85 1.86
CA LEU A 121 -6.64 -2.45 1.53
C LEU A 121 -7.85 -1.91 0.79
N ILE A 122 -8.17 -0.64 1.07
CA ILE A 122 -9.11 0.13 0.25
C ILE A 122 -8.28 1.17 -0.48
N GLY A 123 -8.30 1.14 -1.81
CA GLY A 123 -7.69 2.17 -2.64
C GLY A 123 -8.76 3.01 -3.31
N PHE A 124 -8.54 4.32 -3.39
CA PHE A 124 -9.48 5.21 -4.06
C PHE A 124 -8.72 6.26 -4.86
N GLY A 125 -9.36 6.77 -5.88
CA GLY A 125 -8.75 7.73 -6.77
C GLY A 125 -9.78 8.62 -7.46
N PRO A 126 -9.31 9.51 -8.35
CA PRO A 126 -10.19 10.33 -9.15
C PRO A 126 -10.84 9.50 -10.25
N TYR A 127 -11.87 10.06 -10.84
CA TYR A 127 -12.44 9.50 -12.06
C TYR A 127 -11.41 9.45 -13.19
#